data_9066b656258b3c6fb92bda310819ed71
#
_entry.id   9066b656258b3c6fb92bda310819ed71
#
_cell.length_a   1.000
_cell.length_b   1.000
_cell.length_c   1.000
_cell.angle_alpha   90.00
_cell.angle_beta   90.00
_cell.angle_gamma   90.00
#
_symmetry.space_group_name_H-M   'P 1'
#
loop_
_entity.id
_entity.type
_entity.pdbx_description
1 polymer ?
#
loop_
_entity_poly.entity_id
_entity_poly.type
_entity_poly.pdbx_seq_one_letter_code
_entity_poly.pdbx_strand_id
1 'polypeptide(L)'
;LFSQIGARSLGRAVLATVLSLFVLAGLGFRVVGLSKEGLSEDELNKLNAVTDYRAHGLTSANGEHPLLMKAALTLSVIVTERWNQTSLVAGHPELNVPIETALRLPGAILGALSAVLVFLIAMELFGLEMGLISAALWSFDPLTISFNRIAKEDTFLVFFFLLANFFWLRGQRAAESKPHGNPERFYWAAAAAFGAMLASKYVPQLFAISVGYYYAFQRMPPTRWRLGKKKFLKFFIVMGVAFLVFNPTILLPGTWRTMLNFAGYKMMGHDSYEFLGRLYPHRMADWLRGEPWYFYLVLLATKFPLPALAGFALGGVLLFRRAMGDGRYFLLFWLFFWGLTFTFTGGKFTRYATSLMPALIITAALGIQFAARKFGQVCRRIFASGPVGVYASAAVVSLAIISTLWSSASAAPHFRLYINSLGGGQARAGAYFPQDEFYDAYMQDAMKEIAAHARPGAHVLSEIPLLADYYARRAGRSDLICVEVSDHLELAKLSPEDFLVDARGRTYFSNQAMLMRLRQASKPAFTISVGATPAADIYILDGVSLAALRGK
;
A
#
# COMPACT_ATOMS: atom_id res chain seq x y z
N LEU A 1 -27.43 26.97 13.65
CA LEU A 1 -27.60 28.18 12.78
C LEU A 1 -27.72 27.85 11.30
N PHE A 2 -28.39 26.72 10.93
CA PHE A 2 -28.79 26.45 9.54
C PHE A 2 -30.16 25.78 9.56
N SER A 3 -31.19 26.57 9.85
CA SER A 3 -32.58 26.06 9.98
C SER A 3 -33.45 26.33 8.75
N GLN A 4 -32.88 26.61 7.60
CA GLN A 4 -33.64 26.78 6.36
C GLN A 4 -33.23 25.73 5.32
N ILE A 5 -34.21 25.18 4.62
CA ILE A 5 -34.02 24.08 3.65
C ILE A 5 -32.98 24.44 2.56
N GLY A 6 -32.95 25.70 2.11
CA GLY A 6 -31.96 26.18 1.12
C GLY A 6 -30.52 26.21 1.64
N ALA A 7 -30.30 26.60 2.89
CA ALA A 7 -28.98 26.63 3.52
C ALA A 7 -28.43 25.21 3.77
N ARG A 8 -29.30 24.22 4.02
CA ARG A 8 -28.91 22.80 4.16
C ARG A 8 -28.49 22.17 2.82
N SER A 9 -29.16 22.53 1.72
CA SER A 9 -28.81 22.05 0.39
C SER A 9 -27.48 22.65 -0.10
N LEU A 10 -27.28 23.95 0.10
CA LEU A 10 -26.03 24.64 -0.23
C LEU A 10 -24.85 24.08 0.58
N GLY A 11 -25.03 23.84 1.87
CA GLY A 11 -23.99 23.22 2.71
C GLY A 11 -23.61 21.79 2.26
N ARG A 12 -24.60 21.03 1.79
CA ARG A 12 -24.33 19.69 1.21
C ARG A 12 -23.58 19.76 -0.11
N ALA A 13 -23.92 20.69 -0.99
CA ALA A 13 -23.25 20.89 -2.26
C ALA A 13 -21.78 21.29 -2.03
N VAL A 14 -21.52 22.27 -1.15
CA VAL A 14 -20.16 22.69 -0.79
C VAL A 14 -19.35 21.51 -0.23
N LEU A 15 -19.93 20.73 0.68
CA LEU A 15 -19.27 19.56 1.24
C LEU A 15 -18.92 18.53 0.16
N ALA A 16 -19.85 18.22 -0.74
CA ALA A 16 -19.65 17.29 -1.84
C ALA A 16 -18.54 17.79 -2.77
N THR A 17 -18.53 19.09 -3.09
CA THR A 17 -17.49 19.73 -3.92
C THR A 17 -16.10 19.59 -3.28
N VAL A 18 -15.96 19.95 -1.99
CA VAL A 18 -14.67 19.86 -1.28
C VAL A 18 -14.17 18.41 -1.23
N LEU A 19 -15.05 17.46 -0.92
CA LEU A 19 -14.69 16.05 -0.88
C LEU A 19 -14.30 15.53 -2.28
N SER A 20 -15.03 15.93 -3.31
CA SER A 20 -14.70 15.60 -4.71
C SER A 20 -13.32 16.16 -5.11
N LEU A 21 -13.01 17.38 -4.72
CA LEU A 21 -11.69 17.98 -4.97
C LEU A 21 -10.57 17.18 -4.27
N PHE A 22 -10.76 16.74 -3.03
CA PHE A 22 -9.77 15.89 -2.35
C PHE A 22 -9.59 14.55 -3.06
N VAL A 23 -10.69 13.91 -3.47
CA VAL A 23 -10.64 12.62 -4.20
C VAL A 23 -9.97 12.79 -5.55
N LEU A 24 -10.34 13.80 -6.34
CA LEU A 24 -9.78 14.03 -7.67
C LEU A 24 -8.30 14.42 -7.61
N ALA A 25 -7.92 15.33 -6.71
CA ALA A 25 -6.51 15.68 -6.52
C ALA A 25 -5.71 14.48 -6.00
N GLY A 26 -6.26 13.72 -5.04
CA GLY A 26 -5.67 12.47 -4.56
C GLY A 26 -5.55 11.40 -5.64
N LEU A 27 -6.51 11.30 -6.57
CA LEU A 27 -6.42 10.44 -7.74
C LEU A 27 -5.31 10.93 -8.68
N GLY A 28 -5.22 12.24 -8.92
CA GLY A 28 -4.14 12.83 -9.73
C GLY A 28 -2.75 12.40 -9.26
N PHE A 29 -2.47 12.48 -7.96
CA PHE A 29 -1.21 11.97 -7.39
C PHE A 29 -1.03 10.46 -7.57
N ARG A 30 -2.11 9.69 -7.51
CA ARG A 30 -2.04 8.23 -7.66
C ARG A 30 -1.84 7.77 -9.11
N VAL A 31 -2.26 8.54 -10.09
CA VAL A 31 -2.15 8.16 -11.52
C VAL A 31 -0.97 8.79 -12.23
N VAL A 32 -0.46 9.92 -11.74
CA VAL A 32 0.66 10.65 -12.37
C VAL A 32 1.91 9.78 -12.44
N GLY A 33 2.44 9.52 -13.64
CA GLY A 33 3.67 8.78 -13.85
C GLY A 33 3.64 7.32 -13.36
N LEU A 34 2.50 6.62 -13.45
CA LEU A 34 2.38 5.20 -13.06
C LEU A 34 3.32 4.29 -13.85
N SER A 35 3.64 4.62 -15.10
CA SER A 35 4.55 3.86 -15.97
C SER A 35 6.01 4.30 -15.90
N LYS A 36 6.34 5.33 -15.10
CA LYS A 36 7.74 5.80 -14.96
C LYS A 36 8.61 4.83 -14.13
N GLU A 37 8.00 3.92 -13.44
CA GLU A 37 8.66 2.85 -12.70
C GLU A 37 8.31 1.52 -13.35
N GLY A 38 9.29 0.67 -13.59
CA GLY A 38 9.08 -0.69 -14.07
C GLY A 38 8.16 -1.50 -13.15
N LEU A 39 7.68 -2.64 -13.63
CA LEU A 39 6.97 -3.62 -12.80
C LEU A 39 7.94 -4.16 -11.73
N SER A 40 7.38 -4.54 -10.59
CA SER A 40 8.07 -5.38 -9.63
C SER A 40 7.87 -6.86 -9.96
N GLU A 41 8.64 -7.73 -9.32
CA GLU A 41 8.46 -9.19 -9.37
C GLU A 41 7.01 -9.60 -9.05
N ASP A 42 6.46 -9.05 -7.99
CA ASP A 42 5.08 -9.28 -7.57
C ASP A 42 4.05 -8.86 -8.64
N GLU A 43 4.29 -7.73 -9.31
CA GLU A 43 3.39 -7.22 -10.36
C GLU A 43 3.50 -8.04 -11.63
N LEU A 44 4.70 -8.55 -11.96
CA LEU A 44 4.89 -9.48 -13.08
C LEU A 44 4.10 -10.78 -12.85
N ASN A 45 4.12 -11.33 -11.63
CA ASN A 45 3.32 -12.50 -11.28
C ASN A 45 1.81 -12.26 -11.47
N LYS A 46 1.33 -11.03 -11.20
CA LYS A 46 -0.07 -10.65 -11.49
C LYS A 46 -0.33 -10.53 -12.98
N LEU A 47 0.59 -9.94 -13.74
CA LEU A 47 0.47 -9.87 -15.20
C LEU A 47 0.42 -11.25 -15.83
N ASN A 48 1.25 -12.18 -15.39
CA ASN A 48 1.23 -13.57 -15.83
C ASN A 48 -0.12 -14.25 -15.53
N ALA A 49 -0.69 -14.01 -14.35
CA ALA A 49 -2.03 -14.52 -14.01
C ALA A 49 -3.13 -13.89 -14.89
N VAL A 50 -3.06 -12.59 -15.18
CA VAL A 50 -3.98 -11.90 -16.10
C VAL A 50 -3.91 -12.52 -17.50
N THR A 51 -2.69 -12.78 -17.99
CA THR A 51 -2.47 -13.41 -19.31
C THR A 51 -3.06 -14.82 -19.34
N ASP A 52 -2.83 -15.61 -18.30
CA ASP A 52 -3.38 -16.96 -18.17
C ASP A 52 -4.91 -16.97 -18.11
N TYR A 53 -5.53 -16.07 -17.35
CA TYR A 53 -7.00 -15.94 -17.29
C TYR A 53 -7.62 -15.56 -18.64
N ARG A 54 -6.92 -14.78 -19.43
CA ARG A 54 -7.38 -14.39 -20.77
C ARG A 54 -7.30 -15.55 -21.77
N ALA A 55 -6.30 -16.40 -21.63
CA ALA A 55 -6.10 -17.54 -22.52
C ALA A 55 -6.98 -18.75 -22.15
N HIS A 56 -7.15 -19.01 -20.85
CA HIS A 56 -7.73 -20.27 -20.37
C HIS A 56 -8.99 -20.08 -19.48
N GLY A 57 -9.45 -18.84 -19.25
CA GLY A 57 -10.54 -18.55 -18.32
C GLY A 57 -10.08 -18.59 -16.87
N LEU A 58 -10.99 -18.94 -15.94
CA LEU A 58 -10.65 -19.00 -14.51
C LEU A 58 -9.79 -20.22 -14.21
N THR A 59 -8.52 -19.98 -13.92
CA THR A 59 -7.53 -20.99 -13.52
C THR A 59 -7.06 -20.76 -12.08
N SER A 60 -6.13 -21.60 -11.63
CA SER A 60 -5.44 -21.45 -10.34
C SER A 60 -4.15 -20.63 -10.43
N ALA A 61 -3.94 -19.88 -11.51
CA ALA A 61 -2.77 -19.03 -11.67
C ALA A 61 -2.64 -18.04 -10.51
N ASN A 62 -1.44 -17.94 -9.92
CA ASN A 62 -1.15 -17.15 -8.73
C ASN A 62 -2.17 -17.44 -7.59
N GLY A 63 -2.45 -18.74 -7.35
CA GLY A 63 -3.51 -19.23 -6.47
C GLY A 63 -3.27 -18.93 -4.99
N GLU A 64 -2.04 -18.58 -4.57
CA GLU A 64 -1.70 -18.08 -3.24
C GLU A 64 -2.34 -16.73 -2.92
N HIS A 65 -2.89 -16.04 -3.92
CA HIS A 65 -3.66 -14.80 -3.77
C HIS A 65 -5.08 -14.98 -4.30
N PRO A 66 -6.11 -14.36 -3.64
CA PRO A 66 -7.49 -14.44 -4.09
C PRO A 66 -7.72 -13.77 -5.46
N LEU A 67 -8.90 -14.04 -6.05
CA LEU A 67 -9.22 -13.60 -7.41
C LEU A 67 -9.59 -12.11 -7.51
N LEU A 68 -10.26 -11.52 -6.52
CA LEU A 68 -10.95 -10.23 -6.66
C LEU A 68 -10.08 -9.13 -7.28
N MET A 69 -8.86 -8.96 -6.77
CA MET A 69 -7.94 -7.99 -7.35
C MET A 69 -7.55 -8.39 -8.78
N LYS A 70 -7.17 -9.65 -9.02
CA LYS A 70 -6.73 -10.13 -10.32
C LYS A 70 -7.83 -9.98 -11.39
N ALA A 71 -9.09 -10.17 -11.02
CA ALA A 71 -10.22 -9.90 -11.90
C ALA A 71 -10.33 -8.41 -12.28
N ALA A 72 -10.12 -7.51 -11.31
CA ALA A 72 -10.09 -6.07 -11.58
C ALA A 72 -8.89 -5.68 -12.48
N LEU A 73 -7.71 -6.28 -12.27
CA LEU A 73 -6.55 -6.08 -13.14
C LEU A 73 -6.82 -6.59 -14.55
N THR A 74 -7.42 -7.77 -14.69
CA THR A 74 -7.78 -8.35 -16.00
C THR A 74 -8.74 -7.43 -16.77
N LEU A 75 -9.77 -6.92 -16.09
CA LEU A 75 -10.71 -5.96 -16.70
C LEU A 75 -9.98 -4.67 -17.11
N SER A 76 -9.12 -4.13 -16.26
CA SER A 76 -8.34 -2.92 -16.56
C SER A 76 -7.45 -3.11 -17.78
N VAL A 77 -6.76 -4.24 -17.89
CA VAL A 77 -5.91 -4.56 -19.06
C VAL A 77 -6.75 -4.66 -20.33
N ILE A 78 -7.89 -5.37 -20.31
CA ILE A 78 -8.78 -5.50 -21.46
C ILE A 78 -9.31 -4.12 -21.92
N VAL A 79 -9.76 -3.29 -20.99
CA VAL A 79 -10.26 -1.94 -21.29
C VAL A 79 -9.14 -1.08 -21.89
N THR A 80 -7.95 -1.13 -21.30
CA THR A 80 -6.79 -0.38 -21.78
C THR A 80 -6.34 -0.80 -23.18
N GLU A 81 -6.30 -2.09 -23.47
CA GLU A 81 -5.94 -2.58 -24.80
C GLU A 81 -6.96 -2.13 -25.86
N ARG A 82 -8.25 -2.20 -25.54
CA ARG A 82 -9.29 -1.67 -26.44
C ARG A 82 -9.17 -0.16 -26.64
N TRP A 83 -8.84 0.58 -25.59
CA TRP A 83 -8.54 2.00 -25.69
C TRP A 83 -7.35 2.25 -26.62
N ASN A 84 -6.25 1.55 -26.43
CA ASN A 84 -5.04 1.68 -27.23
C ASN A 84 -5.24 1.32 -28.73
N GLN A 85 -6.28 0.53 -29.05
CA GLN A 85 -6.65 0.16 -30.42
C GLN A 85 -7.60 1.16 -31.08
N THR A 86 -8.03 2.22 -30.41
CA THR A 86 -8.93 3.23 -30.99
C THR A 86 -8.21 4.10 -32.02
N SER A 87 -8.95 4.61 -33.00
CA SER A 87 -8.43 5.57 -33.98
C SER A 87 -7.91 6.85 -33.33
N LEU A 88 -8.45 7.23 -32.18
CA LEU A 88 -7.98 8.37 -31.41
C LEU A 88 -6.53 8.17 -30.95
N VAL A 89 -6.22 7.01 -30.36
CA VAL A 89 -4.85 6.69 -29.92
C VAL A 89 -3.91 6.47 -31.11
N ALA A 90 -4.40 5.92 -32.22
CA ALA A 90 -3.61 5.80 -33.44
C ALA A 90 -3.18 7.17 -34.00
N GLY A 91 -4.04 8.20 -33.90
CA GLY A 91 -3.72 9.58 -34.25
C GLY A 91 -2.95 10.36 -33.17
N HIS A 92 -2.95 9.90 -31.94
CA HIS A 92 -2.37 10.54 -30.76
C HIS A 92 -1.61 9.51 -29.89
N PRO A 93 -0.39 9.08 -30.30
CA PRO A 93 0.38 8.05 -29.59
C PRO A 93 0.67 8.39 -28.12
N GLU A 94 0.66 9.67 -27.73
CA GLU A 94 0.81 10.15 -26.36
C GLU A 94 -0.34 9.72 -25.45
N LEU A 95 -1.50 9.36 -26.01
CA LEU A 95 -2.65 8.83 -25.27
C LEU A 95 -2.57 7.32 -25.02
N ASN A 96 -1.51 6.67 -25.54
CA ASN A 96 -1.30 5.24 -25.29
C ASN A 96 -1.06 4.96 -23.80
N VAL A 97 -1.77 4.00 -23.26
CA VAL A 97 -1.68 3.61 -21.85
C VAL A 97 -0.78 2.37 -21.73
N PRO A 98 0.40 2.50 -21.11
CA PRO A 98 1.31 1.37 -20.89
C PRO A 98 0.71 0.30 -19.96
N ILE A 99 1.20 -0.92 -20.07
CA ILE A 99 0.72 -2.07 -19.26
C ILE A 99 0.94 -1.85 -17.76
N GLU A 100 2.01 -1.18 -17.36
CA GLU A 100 2.29 -0.80 -15.98
C GLU A 100 1.16 0.07 -15.41
N THR A 101 0.70 1.05 -16.20
CA THR A 101 -0.45 1.89 -15.84
C THR A 101 -1.73 1.08 -15.75
N ALA A 102 -2.00 0.23 -16.74
CA ALA A 102 -3.19 -0.61 -16.77
C ALA A 102 -3.31 -1.51 -15.53
N LEU A 103 -2.22 -2.11 -15.09
CA LEU A 103 -2.18 -2.95 -13.89
C LEU A 103 -2.36 -2.16 -12.60
N ARG A 104 -1.81 -0.95 -12.50
CA ARG A 104 -1.82 -0.13 -11.28
C ARG A 104 -3.09 0.71 -11.11
N LEU A 105 -3.79 0.99 -12.20
CA LEU A 105 -4.96 1.86 -12.22
C LEU A 105 -6.09 1.44 -11.25
N PRO A 106 -6.49 0.16 -11.14
CA PRO A 106 -7.53 -0.25 -10.19
C PRO A 106 -7.16 0.06 -8.73
N GLY A 107 -5.91 -0.18 -8.34
CA GLY A 107 -5.39 0.18 -7.02
C GLY A 107 -5.41 1.69 -6.78
N ALA A 108 -4.98 2.48 -7.76
CA ALA A 108 -4.99 3.95 -7.69
C ALA A 108 -6.41 4.51 -7.49
N ILE A 109 -7.40 3.99 -8.23
CA ILE A 109 -8.81 4.38 -8.13
C ILE A 109 -9.39 4.03 -6.75
N LEU A 110 -9.24 2.78 -6.30
CA LEU A 110 -9.75 2.35 -4.99
C LEU A 110 -9.06 3.11 -3.85
N GLY A 111 -7.76 3.37 -3.98
CA GLY A 111 -7.01 4.17 -3.03
C GLY A 111 -7.52 5.61 -2.93
N ALA A 112 -7.87 6.24 -4.03
CA ALA A 112 -8.49 7.57 -4.04
C ALA A 112 -9.89 7.55 -3.45
N LEU A 113 -10.74 6.59 -3.83
CA LEU A 113 -12.09 6.41 -3.29
C LEU A 113 -12.10 6.08 -1.80
N SER A 114 -11.03 5.49 -1.27
CA SER A 114 -10.88 5.26 0.17
C SER A 114 -10.92 6.54 0.99
N ALA A 115 -10.58 7.71 0.41
CA ALA A 115 -10.73 9.01 1.07
C ALA A 115 -12.19 9.28 1.50
N VAL A 116 -13.17 8.88 0.68
CA VAL A 116 -14.59 9.00 1.01
C VAL A 116 -14.94 8.12 2.20
N LEU A 117 -14.45 6.89 2.23
CA LEU A 117 -14.72 5.96 3.33
C LEU A 117 -14.05 6.41 4.63
N VAL A 118 -12.83 6.92 4.57
CA VAL A 118 -12.12 7.53 5.71
C VAL A 118 -12.90 8.75 6.22
N PHE A 119 -13.37 9.63 5.31
CA PHE A 119 -14.25 10.74 5.64
C PHE A 119 -15.50 10.26 6.40
N LEU A 120 -16.21 9.28 5.85
CA LEU A 120 -17.48 8.81 6.41
C LEU A 120 -17.27 8.15 7.79
N ILE A 121 -16.24 7.36 7.96
CA ILE A 121 -15.92 6.72 9.25
C ILE A 121 -15.53 7.77 10.28
N ALA A 122 -14.61 8.69 9.96
CA ALA A 122 -14.19 9.73 10.88
C ALA A 122 -15.35 10.68 11.26
N MET A 123 -16.23 10.98 10.30
CA MET A 123 -17.43 11.75 10.53
C MET A 123 -18.42 11.05 11.48
N GLU A 124 -18.63 9.74 11.30
CA GLU A 124 -19.49 8.95 12.19
C GLU A 124 -18.93 8.85 13.62
N LEU A 125 -17.60 8.78 13.76
CA LEU A 125 -16.94 8.65 15.06
C LEU A 125 -16.81 9.99 15.81
N PHE A 126 -16.45 11.09 15.10
CA PHE A 126 -15.99 12.34 15.72
C PHE A 126 -16.56 13.61 15.08
N GLY A 127 -17.41 13.49 14.07
CA GLY A 127 -18.09 14.60 13.41
C GLY A 127 -17.43 15.10 12.13
N LEU A 128 -18.11 16.06 11.47
CA LEU A 128 -17.85 16.52 10.12
C LEU A 128 -16.42 17.06 9.91
N GLU A 129 -15.94 17.91 10.81
CA GLU A 129 -14.61 18.53 10.74
C GLU A 129 -13.51 17.44 10.72
N MET A 130 -13.65 16.43 11.57
CA MET A 130 -12.75 15.28 11.61
C MET A 130 -12.77 14.48 10.31
N GLY A 131 -13.97 14.29 9.75
CA GLY A 131 -14.10 13.65 8.44
C GLY A 131 -13.29 14.37 7.36
N LEU A 132 -13.45 15.69 7.25
CA LEU A 132 -12.75 16.51 6.24
C LEU A 132 -11.22 16.48 6.40
N ILE A 133 -10.72 16.67 7.62
CA ILE A 133 -9.27 16.64 7.89
C ILE A 133 -8.72 15.25 7.55
N SER A 134 -9.40 14.19 7.96
CA SER A 134 -8.96 12.82 7.67
C SER A 134 -8.94 12.49 6.17
N ALA A 135 -9.97 12.93 5.43
CA ALA A 135 -10.03 12.75 3.98
C ALA A 135 -8.91 13.51 3.26
N ALA A 136 -8.63 14.75 3.66
CA ALA A 136 -7.53 15.53 3.09
C ALA A 136 -6.17 14.87 3.36
N LEU A 137 -5.92 14.45 4.59
CA LEU A 137 -4.68 13.73 4.94
C LEU A 137 -4.54 12.43 4.14
N TRP A 138 -5.59 11.60 4.03
CA TRP A 138 -5.57 10.38 3.21
C TRP A 138 -5.28 10.67 1.75
N SER A 139 -5.89 11.72 1.20
CA SER A 139 -5.72 12.07 -0.21
C SER A 139 -4.30 12.49 -0.55
N PHE A 140 -3.61 13.13 0.39
CA PHE A 140 -2.32 13.78 0.16
C PHE A 140 -1.14 13.17 0.92
N ASP A 141 -1.32 12.10 1.71
CA ASP A 141 -0.22 11.44 2.39
C ASP A 141 0.63 10.60 1.42
N PRO A 142 1.96 10.87 1.28
CA PRO A 142 2.81 10.18 0.31
C PRO A 142 2.95 8.69 0.56
N LEU A 143 2.91 8.24 1.83
CA LEU A 143 3.00 6.82 2.17
C LEU A 143 1.75 6.07 1.71
N THR A 144 0.57 6.63 1.96
CA THR A 144 -0.71 6.09 1.48
C THR A 144 -0.78 6.05 -0.05
N ILE A 145 -0.35 7.15 -0.71
CA ILE A 145 -0.29 7.22 -2.17
C ILE A 145 0.64 6.13 -2.70
N SER A 146 1.83 5.96 -2.12
CA SER A 146 2.81 4.98 -2.56
C SER A 146 2.26 3.55 -2.58
N PHE A 147 1.52 3.15 -1.54
CA PHE A 147 0.92 1.81 -1.45
C PHE A 147 -0.22 1.59 -2.46
N ASN A 148 -0.95 2.64 -2.81
CA ASN A 148 -2.06 2.54 -3.76
C ASN A 148 -1.60 2.51 -5.23
N ARG A 149 -0.32 2.78 -5.50
CA ARG A 149 0.27 2.84 -6.85
C ARG A 149 0.90 1.53 -7.31
N ILE A 150 0.85 0.49 -6.51
CA ILE A 150 1.34 -0.85 -6.86
C ILE A 150 0.16 -1.81 -7.08
N ALA A 151 0.30 -2.74 -8.01
CA ALA A 151 -0.72 -3.75 -8.29
C ALA A 151 -0.68 -4.87 -7.24
N LYS A 152 -1.05 -4.51 -6.00
CA LYS A 152 -1.06 -5.39 -4.82
C LYS A 152 -2.42 -5.42 -4.13
N GLU A 153 -2.65 -6.52 -3.45
CA GLU A 153 -3.89 -6.85 -2.74
C GLU A 153 -4.22 -5.88 -1.61
N ASP A 154 -3.20 -5.23 -1.03
CA ASP A 154 -3.33 -4.43 0.20
C ASP A 154 -4.31 -3.27 0.06
N THR A 155 -4.33 -2.58 -1.09
CA THR A 155 -5.28 -1.49 -1.35
C THR A 155 -6.72 -1.99 -1.43
N PHE A 156 -6.96 -3.13 -2.10
CA PHE A 156 -8.28 -3.75 -2.18
C PHE A 156 -8.76 -4.19 -0.80
N LEU A 157 -7.90 -4.85 -0.04
CA LEU A 157 -8.17 -5.25 1.33
C LEU A 157 -8.63 -4.05 2.16
N VAL A 158 -7.87 -2.95 2.14
CA VAL A 158 -8.17 -1.75 2.95
C VAL A 158 -9.46 -1.08 2.50
N PHE A 159 -9.71 -0.99 1.18
CA PHE A 159 -10.95 -0.43 0.67
C PHE A 159 -12.18 -1.19 1.18
N PHE A 160 -12.19 -2.52 1.05
CA PHE A 160 -13.32 -3.34 1.51
C PHE A 160 -13.41 -3.42 3.04
N PHE A 161 -12.29 -3.36 3.75
CA PHE A 161 -12.27 -3.24 5.20
C PHE A 161 -12.90 -1.91 5.66
N LEU A 162 -12.55 -0.79 5.03
CA LEU A 162 -13.18 0.51 5.29
C LEU A 162 -14.69 0.47 5.00
N LEU A 163 -15.07 -0.11 3.87
CA LEU A 163 -16.48 -0.25 3.47
C LEU A 163 -17.27 -1.07 4.49
N ALA A 164 -16.70 -2.17 4.95
CA ALA A 164 -17.30 -3.02 5.99
C ALA A 164 -17.49 -2.26 7.32
N ASN A 165 -16.44 -1.53 7.75
CA ASN A 165 -16.49 -0.71 8.95
C ASN A 165 -17.52 0.42 8.85
N PHE A 166 -17.59 1.10 7.71
CA PHE A 166 -18.59 2.13 7.49
C PHE A 166 -20.02 1.57 7.61
N PHE A 167 -20.32 0.48 6.93
CA PHE A 167 -21.64 -0.14 7.04
C PHE A 167 -21.94 -0.66 8.45
N TRP A 168 -20.95 -1.21 9.14
CA TRP A 168 -21.10 -1.61 10.53
C TRP A 168 -21.51 -0.43 11.42
N LEU A 169 -20.77 0.68 11.37
CA LEU A 169 -21.06 1.90 12.14
C LEU A 169 -22.44 2.48 11.79
N ARG A 170 -22.82 2.48 10.52
CA ARG A 170 -24.16 2.91 10.07
C ARG A 170 -25.27 2.02 10.63
N GLY A 171 -25.03 0.70 10.69
CA GLY A 171 -25.96 -0.25 11.30
C GLY A 171 -26.16 0.03 12.79
N GLN A 172 -25.08 0.27 13.52
CA GLN A 172 -25.11 0.62 14.93
C GLN A 172 -25.90 1.92 15.17
N ARG A 173 -25.59 2.97 14.42
CA ARG A 173 -26.29 4.24 14.53
C ARG A 173 -27.77 4.14 14.16
N ALA A 174 -28.11 3.35 13.14
CA ALA A 174 -29.50 3.09 12.78
C ALA A 174 -30.27 2.35 13.88
N ALA A 175 -29.63 1.41 14.57
CA ALA A 175 -30.21 0.70 15.71
C ALA A 175 -30.47 1.60 16.91
N GLU A 176 -29.64 2.64 17.12
CA GLU A 176 -29.77 3.59 18.21
C GLU A 176 -30.82 4.67 17.97
N SER A 177 -30.86 5.20 16.72
CA SER A 177 -31.64 6.42 16.43
C SER A 177 -33.09 6.16 16.05
N LYS A 178 -33.47 4.91 15.72
CA LYS A 178 -34.82 4.58 15.29
C LYS A 178 -35.25 3.22 15.85
N PRO A 179 -36.15 3.16 16.84
CA PRO A 179 -36.69 1.90 17.37
C PRO A 179 -37.32 1.00 16.29
N HIS A 180 -37.82 1.58 15.19
CA HIS A 180 -38.45 0.90 14.06
C HIS A 180 -37.57 0.92 12.78
N GLY A 181 -36.31 1.37 12.85
CA GLY A 181 -35.39 1.33 11.73
C GLY A 181 -34.97 -0.11 11.41
N ASN A 182 -34.61 -0.37 10.15
CA ASN A 182 -34.03 -1.65 9.76
C ASN A 182 -32.49 -1.54 9.72
N PRO A 183 -31.77 -1.76 10.86
CA PRO A 183 -30.31 -1.71 10.88
C PRO A 183 -29.68 -2.90 10.16
N GLU A 184 -30.43 -3.99 9.95
CA GLU A 184 -29.93 -5.25 9.44
C GLU A 184 -29.34 -5.13 8.04
N ARG A 185 -29.93 -4.31 7.18
CA ARG A 185 -29.40 -4.07 5.82
C ARG A 185 -27.95 -3.60 5.83
N PHE A 186 -27.59 -2.79 6.81
CA PHE A 186 -26.22 -2.32 6.95
C PHE A 186 -25.28 -3.42 7.48
N TYR A 187 -25.76 -4.27 8.40
CA TYR A 187 -24.95 -5.41 8.88
C TYR A 187 -24.74 -6.44 7.77
N TRP A 188 -25.73 -6.68 6.91
CA TRP A 188 -25.56 -7.59 5.77
C TRP A 188 -24.60 -6.99 4.73
N ALA A 189 -24.66 -5.68 4.49
CA ALA A 189 -23.71 -4.98 3.63
C ALA A 189 -22.28 -5.02 4.23
N ALA A 190 -22.14 -4.87 5.56
CA ALA A 190 -20.86 -5.04 6.25
C ALA A 190 -20.33 -6.47 6.10
N ALA A 191 -21.19 -7.50 6.26
CA ALA A 191 -20.80 -8.90 6.08
C ALA A 191 -20.32 -9.17 4.65
N ALA A 192 -21.04 -8.66 3.64
CA ALA A 192 -20.65 -8.79 2.24
C ALA A 192 -19.31 -8.08 1.95
N ALA A 193 -19.10 -6.89 2.50
CA ALA A 193 -17.85 -6.17 2.36
C ALA A 193 -16.67 -6.88 3.06
N PHE A 194 -16.89 -7.51 4.23
CA PHE A 194 -15.89 -8.40 4.86
C PHE A 194 -15.59 -9.62 3.98
N GLY A 195 -16.59 -10.21 3.32
CA GLY A 195 -16.38 -11.28 2.34
C GLY A 195 -15.49 -10.82 1.17
N ALA A 196 -15.73 -9.64 0.61
CA ALA A 196 -14.89 -9.05 -0.43
C ALA A 196 -13.46 -8.73 0.08
N MET A 197 -13.32 -8.28 1.33
CA MET A 197 -12.02 -8.08 1.97
C MET A 197 -11.21 -9.40 2.02
N LEU A 198 -11.84 -10.50 2.45
CA LEU A 198 -11.21 -11.82 2.48
C LEU A 198 -10.89 -12.33 1.05
N ALA A 199 -11.72 -11.99 0.07
CA ALA A 199 -11.49 -12.26 -1.34
C ALA A 199 -10.39 -11.39 -1.97
N SER A 200 -9.87 -10.40 -1.24
CA SER A 200 -8.72 -9.59 -1.65
C SER A 200 -7.39 -10.17 -1.19
N LYS A 201 -7.32 -10.75 0.02
CA LYS A 201 -6.06 -11.31 0.56
C LYS A 201 -6.33 -12.46 1.55
N TYR A 202 -5.70 -13.63 1.32
CA TYR A 202 -5.76 -14.78 2.24
C TYR A 202 -4.85 -14.57 3.45
N VAL A 203 -5.31 -13.83 4.43
CA VAL A 203 -4.56 -13.72 5.68
C VAL A 203 -5.45 -14.27 6.80
N PRO A 204 -5.07 -15.37 7.48
CA PRO A 204 -5.88 -15.97 8.54
C PRO A 204 -6.28 -14.97 9.63
N GLN A 205 -5.41 -13.99 9.90
CA GLN A 205 -5.66 -12.89 10.82
C GLN A 205 -6.90 -12.06 10.44
N LEU A 206 -7.21 -11.94 9.13
CA LEU A 206 -8.38 -11.19 8.65
C LEU A 206 -9.70 -11.88 9.03
N PHE A 207 -9.72 -13.22 9.05
CA PHE A 207 -10.86 -13.96 9.57
C PHE A 207 -11.03 -13.72 11.07
N ALA A 208 -9.93 -13.76 11.83
CA ALA A 208 -9.93 -13.46 13.26
C ALA A 208 -10.41 -12.03 13.57
N ILE A 209 -10.15 -11.04 12.67
CA ILE A 209 -10.68 -9.68 12.83
C ILE A 209 -12.20 -9.68 12.77
N SER A 210 -12.81 -10.32 11.78
CA SER A 210 -14.26 -10.36 11.65
C SER A 210 -14.92 -10.98 12.89
N VAL A 211 -14.33 -12.03 13.43
CA VAL A 211 -14.78 -12.70 14.66
C VAL A 211 -14.49 -11.85 15.91
N GLY A 212 -13.26 -11.34 16.04
CA GLY A 212 -12.84 -10.50 17.14
C GLY A 212 -13.63 -9.19 17.21
N TYR A 213 -13.90 -8.59 16.07
CA TYR A 213 -14.75 -7.43 15.91
C TYR A 213 -16.15 -7.68 16.48
N TYR A 214 -16.76 -8.80 16.08
CA TYR A 214 -18.06 -9.19 16.61
C TYR A 214 -18.06 -9.31 18.12
N TYR A 215 -17.10 -10.06 18.69
CA TYR A 215 -17.04 -10.31 20.14
C TYR A 215 -16.63 -9.09 20.96
N ALA A 216 -15.62 -8.33 20.53
CA ALA A 216 -15.12 -7.17 21.24
C ALA A 216 -16.20 -6.10 21.38
N PHE A 217 -16.88 -5.77 20.29
CA PHE A 217 -17.92 -4.74 20.30
C PHE A 217 -19.25 -5.19 20.91
N GLN A 218 -19.50 -6.49 20.98
CA GLN A 218 -20.66 -7.03 21.67
C GLN A 218 -20.56 -6.98 23.20
N ARG A 219 -19.34 -7.06 23.72
CA ARG A 219 -19.10 -7.24 25.17
C ARG A 219 -18.51 -6.02 25.88
N MET A 220 -18.12 -4.97 25.17
CA MET A 220 -17.60 -3.74 25.80
C MET A 220 -18.75 -2.91 26.40
N PRO A 221 -18.97 -2.92 27.72
CA PRO A 221 -19.83 -1.95 28.36
C PRO A 221 -19.08 -0.60 28.47
N PRO A 222 -19.70 0.51 28.24
CA PRO A 222 -21.08 0.82 27.84
C PRO A 222 -21.24 0.99 26.32
N THR A 223 -20.68 0.16 25.50
CA THR A 223 -20.75 0.32 24.04
C THR A 223 -22.17 0.08 23.54
N ARG A 224 -22.62 0.95 22.68
CA ARG A 224 -23.91 0.87 21.99
C ARG A 224 -23.90 -0.12 20.83
N TRP A 225 -22.77 -0.75 20.54
CA TRP A 225 -22.49 -1.50 19.32
C TRP A 225 -22.82 -3.00 19.49
N ARG A 226 -24.10 -3.35 19.35
CA ARG A 226 -24.56 -4.71 19.52
C ARG A 226 -25.27 -5.25 18.27
N LEU A 227 -24.73 -6.30 17.67
CA LEU A 227 -25.46 -7.18 16.77
C LEU A 227 -26.18 -8.26 17.61
N GLY A 228 -27.47 -8.49 17.40
CA GLY A 228 -28.20 -9.50 18.16
C GLY A 228 -27.62 -10.92 17.98
N LYS A 229 -27.45 -11.67 19.07
CA LYS A 229 -26.83 -13.01 19.07
C LYS A 229 -27.43 -13.99 18.04
N LYS A 230 -28.74 -13.93 17.82
CA LYS A 230 -29.47 -14.79 16.84
C LYS A 230 -29.07 -14.56 15.38
N LYS A 231 -28.40 -13.45 15.06
CA LYS A 231 -28.02 -13.07 13.67
C LYS A 231 -26.55 -13.34 13.34
N PHE A 232 -25.81 -13.87 14.30
CA PHE A 232 -24.42 -14.21 14.15
C PHE A 232 -24.16 -15.19 12.99
N LEU A 233 -24.88 -16.30 12.96
CA LEU A 233 -24.73 -17.28 11.88
C LEU A 233 -25.05 -16.68 10.51
N LYS A 234 -26.13 -15.87 10.41
CA LYS A 234 -26.49 -15.21 9.16
C LYS A 234 -25.42 -14.25 8.69
N PHE A 235 -24.77 -13.52 9.60
CA PHE A 235 -23.64 -12.63 9.25
C PHE A 235 -22.50 -13.41 8.58
N PHE A 236 -22.09 -14.55 9.15
CA PHE A 236 -21.04 -15.37 8.57
C PHE A 236 -21.45 -16.08 7.28
N ILE A 237 -22.71 -16.46 7.14
CA ILE A 237 -23.23 -17.01 5.88
C ILE A 237 -23.14 -15.96 4.76
N VAL A 238 -23.61 -14.72 5.00
CA VAL A 238 -23.55 -13.64 4.01
C VAL A 238 -22.09 -13.33 3.65
N MET A 239 -21.22 -13.28 4.66
CA MET A 239 -19.78 -13.07 4.44
C MET A 239 -19.15 -14.19 3.60
N GLY A 240 -19.46 -15.45 3.90
CA GLY A 240 -18.96 -16.62 3.17
C GLY A 240 -19.47 -16.66 1.73
N VAL A 241 -20.76 -16.37 1.50
CA VAL A 241 -21.33 -16.29 0.15
C VAL A 241 -20.66 -15.17 -0.65
N ALA A 242 -20.50 -13.99 -0.08
CA ALA A 242 -19.81 -12.88 -0.75
C ALA A 242 -18.35 -13.25 -1.07
N PHE A 243 -17.64 -13.90 -0.13
CA PHE A 243 -16.28 -14.40 -0.39
C PHE A 243 -16.25 -15.36 -1.60
N LEU A 244 -17.16 -16.33 -1.67
CA LEU A 244 -17.21 -17.28 -2.79
C LEU A 244 -17.58 -16.61 -4.13
N VAL A 245 -18.48 -15.62 -4.11
CA VAL A 245 -18.83 -14.85 -5.31
C VAL A 245 -17.64 -14.06 -5.85
N PHE A 246 -16.87 -13.43 -4.98
CA PHE A 246 -15.71 -12.64 -5.38
C PHE A 246 -14.43 -13.46 -5.56
N ASN A 247 -14.39 -14.70 -5.09
CA ASN A 247 -13.23 -15.57 -5.19
C ASN A 247 -13.63 -17.03 -5.51
N PRO A 248 -14.33 -17.30 -6.65
CA PRO A 248 -14.71 -18.66 -7.02
C PRO A 248 -13.51 -19.58 -7.27
N THR A 249 -12.31 -19.05 -7.55
CA THR A 249 -11.09 -19.86 -7.75
C THR A 249 -10.68 -20.64 -6.51
N ILE A 250 -11.20 -20.31 -5.32
CA ILE A 250 -10.98 -21.10 -4.10
C ILE A 250 -11.55 -22.53 -4.21
N LEU A 251 -12.50 -22.76 -5.13
CA LEU A 251 -13.08 -24.07 -5.40
C LEU A 251 -12.19 -24.95 -6.28
N LEU A 252 -11.14 -24.38 -6.90
CA LEU A 252 -10.22 -25.12 -7.77
C LEU A 252 -9.19 -25.88 -6.95
N PRO A 253 -8.97 -27.19 -7.20
CA PRO A 253 -7.94 -27.97 -6.48
C PRO A 253 -6.52 -27.40 -6.63
N GLY A 254 -6.20 -26.79 -7.79
CA GLY A 254 -4.92 -26.16 -8.05
C GLY A 254 -4.65 -24.97 -7.11
N THR A 255 -5.67 -24.19 -6.75
CA THR A 255 -5.56 -23.09 -5.79
C THR A 255 -5.07 -23.58 -4.43
N TRP A 256 -5.65 -24.67 -3.93
CA TRP A 256 -5.24 -25.26 -2.65
C TRP A 256 -3.81 -25.78 -2.67
N ARG A 257 -3.39 -26.43 -3.78
CA ARG A 257 -1.99 -26.88 -3.95
C ARG A 257 -1.03 -25.71 -3.89
N THR A 258 -1.31 -24.62 -4.61
CA THR A 258 -0.48 -23.41 -4.62
C THR A 258 -0.42 -22.77 -3.22
N MET A 259 -1.56 -22.65 -2.52
CA MET A 259 -1.61 -22.12 -1.15
C MET A 259 -0.79 -22.98 -0.17
N LEU A 260 -0.90 -24.29 -0.24
CA LEU A 260 -0.16 -25.21 0.65
C LEU A 260 1.35 -25.17 0.37
N ASN A 261 1.74 -25.13 -0.90
CA ASN A 261 3.14 -24.97 -1.28
C ASN A 261 3.70 -23.65 -0.74
N PHE A 262 3.02 -22.54 -0.96
CA PHE A 262 3.41 -21.23 -0.45
C PHE A 262 3.55 -21.22 1.08
N ALA A 263 2.57 -21.80 1.81
CA ALA A 263 2.65 -21.93 3.27
C ALA A 263 3.79 -22.85 3.74
N GLY A 264 4.15 -23.85 2.95
CA GLY A 264 5.23 -24.81 3.26
C GLY A 264 6.62 -24.16 3.24
N TYR A 265 6.86 -23.18 2.38
CA TYR A 265 8.16 -22.49 2.27
C TYR A 265 8.49 -21.62 3.49
N LYS A 266 7.53 -21.21 4.30
CA LYS A 266 7.69 -20.42 5.54
C LYS A 266 8.49 -19.12 5.41
N MET A 267 8.96 -18.77 4.22
CA MET A 267 9.68 -17.54 3.90
C MET A 267 8.79 -16.64 3.05
N MET A 268 8.99 -15.33 3.19
CA MET A 268 8.26 -14.33 2.41
C MET A 268 9.16 -13.77 1.30
N GLY A 269 9.43 -14.59 0.28
CA GLY A 269 10.40 -14.28 -0.75
C GLY A 269 11.78 -14.84 -0.39
N HIS A 270 12.83 -14.02 -0.46
CA HIS A 270 14.20 -14.41 -0.19
C HIS A 270 14.49 -14.56 1.32
N ASP A 271 15.69 -15.08 1.67
CA ASP A 271 16.06 -15.52 3.03
C ASP A 271 16.18 -14.38 4.07
N SER A 272 16.32 -13.14 3.63
CA SER A 272 16.50 -11.98 4.49
C SER A 272 15.88 -10.70 3.92
N TYR A 273 15.75 -9.69 4.79
CA TYR A 273 15.28 -8.35 4.45
C TYR A 273 16.27 -7.31 4.99
N GLU A 274 16.63 -6.33 4.15
CA GLU A 274 17.52 -5.25 4.54
C GLU A 274 16.72 -4.11 5.22
N PHE A 275 17.06 -3.83 6.49
CA PHE A 275 16.49 -2.74 7.27
C PHE A 275 17.59 -1.96 7.97
N LEU A 276 17.65 -0.65 7.76
CA LEU A 276 18.69 0.24 8.33
C LEU A 276 20.12 -0.24 8.04
N GLY A 277 20.37 -0.77 6.83
CA GLY A 277 21.67 -1.27 6.40
C GLY A 277 22.09 -2.60 7.03
N ARG A 278 21.17 -3.33 7.66
CA ARG A 278 21.41 -4.67 8.23
C ARG A 278 20.43 -5.67 7.64
N LEU A 279 20.91 -6.89 7.44
CA LEU A 279 20.06 -8.02 7.03
C LEU A 279 19.44 -8.69 8.25
N TYR A 280 18.15 -9.00 8.13
CA TYR A 280 17.37 -9.72 9.14
C TYR A 280 16.69 -10.93 8.50
N PRO A 281 16.54 -12.06 9.21
CA PRO A 281 15.78 -13.21 8.72
C PRO A 281 14.35 -12.79 8.37
N HIS A 282 13.86 -13.17 7.16
CA HIS A 282 12.56 -12.74 6.66
C HIS A 282 11.57 -13.92 6.60
N ARG A 283 11.08 -14.33 7.77
CA ARG A 283 10.13 -15.45 7.92
C ARG A 283 8.91 -15.03 8.71
N MET A 284 7.74 -15.10 8.13
CA MET A 284 6.50 -14.70 8.79
C MET A 284 6.20 -15.53 10.05
N ALA A 285 6.56 -16.81 10.04
CA ALA A 285 6.29 -17.73 11.15
C ALA A 285 7.21 -17.55 12.37
N ASP A 286 8.31 -16.84 12.22
CA ASP A 286 9.29 -16.63 13.30
C ASP A 286 8.90 -15.40 14.12
N TRP A 287 7.83 -15.53 14.92
CA TRP A 287 7.38 -14.47 15.83
C TRP A 287 8.51 -14.00 16.73
N LEU A 288 8.69 -12.67 16.82
CA LEU A 288 9.76 -12.00 17.59
C LEU A 288 11.19 -12.27 17.09
N ARG A 289 11.36 -13.03 16.03
CA ARG A 289 12.65 -13.33 15.39
C ARG A 289 12.60 -12.90 13.94
N GLY A 290 13.31 -11.89 13.54
CA GLY A 290 13.27 -11.30 12.19
C GLY A 290 13.48 -9.81 12.28
N GLU A 291 12.79 -9.03 11.44
CA GLU A 291 12.91 -7.59 11.55
C GLU A 291 12.43 -7.10 12.92
N PRO A 292 13.13 -6.09 13.50
CA PRO A 292 12.92 -5.67 14.88
C PRO A 292 11.52 -5.09 15.10
N TRP A 293 11.05 -5.17 16.35
CA TRP A 293 9.72 -4.70 16.76
C TRP A 293 9.48 -3.21 16.45
N TYR A 294 10.53 -2.40 16.38
CA TYR A 294 10.45 -0.97 16.07
C TYR A 294 10.39 -0.65 14.57
N PHE A 295 10.34 -1.63 13.69
CA PHE A 295 10.29 -1.47 12.22
C PHE A 295 9.22 -0.45 11.79
N TYR A 296 7.97 -0.62 12.24
CA TYR A 296 6.89 0.30 11.89
C TYR A 296 6.98 1.65 12.61
N LEU A 297 7.63 1.74 13.76
CA LEU A 297 7.91 3.03 14.41
C LEU A 297 8.89 3.85 13.55
N VAL A 298 9.95 3.22 13.01
CA VAL A 298 10.87 3.86 12.08
C VAL A 298 10.15 4.26 10.80
N LEU A 299 9.29 3.39 10.25
CA LEU A 299 8.49 3.71 9.07
C LEU A 299 7.67 4.99 9.28
N LEU A 300 6.93 5.08 10.37
CA LEU A 300 6.11 6.25 10.68
C LEU A 300 6.99 7.49 10.95
N ALA A 301 8.05 7.35 11.72
CA ALA A 301 8.93 8.46 12.04
C ALA A 301 9.62 9.07 10.81
N THR A 302 9.94 8.24 9.80
CA THR A 302 10.71 8.69 8.62
C THR A 302 9.85 9.01 7.41
N LYS A 303 8.68 8.36 7.27
CA LYS A 303 7.85 8.45 6.06
C LYS A 303 6.50 9.16 6.25
N PHE A 304 6.10 9.45 7.49
CA PHE A 304 4.86 10.19 7.72
C PHE A 304 5.15 11.71 7.70
N PRO A 305 4.34 12.56 7.02
CA PRO A 305 4.54 14.00 7.03
C PRO A 305 4.56 14.56 8.45
N LEU A 306 5.49 15.48 8.77
CA LEU A 306 5.72 15.90 10.15
C LEU A 306 4.50 16.45 10.89
N PRO A 307 3.62 17.28 10.27
CA PRO A 307 2.40 17.72 10.95
C PRO A 307 1.43 16.58 11.24
N ALA A 308 1.36 15.59 10.35
CA ALA A 308 0.54 14.39 10.56
C ALA A 308 1.15 13.50 11.66
N LEU A 309 2.46 13.37 11.71
CA LEU A 309 3.18 12.64 12.75
C LEU A 309 2.98 13.28 14.14
N ALA A 310 3.13 14.60 14.24
CA ALA A 310 2.87 15.35 15.47
C ALA A 310 1.39 15.24 15.88
N GLY A 311 0.48 15.35 14.91
CA GLY A 311 -0.94 15.12 15.10
C GLY A 311 -1.23 13.71 15.60
N PHE A 312 -0.60 12.68 15.04
CA PHE A 312 -0.76 11.30 15.49
C PHE A 312 -0.29 11.11 16.93
N ALA A 313 0.89 11.63 17.30
CA ALA A 313 1.39 11.55 18.67
C ALA A 313 0.43 12.20 19.67
N LEU A 314 -0.05 13.42 19.37
CA LEU A 314 -1.02 14.13 20.21
C LEU A 314 -2.38 13.41 20.24
N GLY A 315 -2.88 12.98 19.09
CA GLY A 315 -4.15 12.28 18.96
C GLY A 315 -4.14 10.94 19.69
N GLY A 316 -3.02 10.21 19.64
CA GLY A 316 -2.81 8.99 20.40
C GLY A 316 -3.00 9.17 21.91
N VAL A 317 -2.42 10.24 22.47
CA VAL A 317 -2.64 10.60 23.89
C VAL A 317 -4.12 10.95 24.16
N LEU A 318 -4.77 11.64 23.22
CA LEU A 318 -6.17 12.04 23.37
C LEU A 318 -7.13 10.84 23.37
N LEU A 319 -6.83 9.76 22.66
CA LEU A 319 -7.66 8.54 22.64
C LEU A 319 -7.85 7.90 24.02
N PHE A 320 -6.94 8.15 24.96
CA PHE A 320 -7.11 7.68 26.34
C PHE A 320 -8.01 8.58 27.19
N ARG A 321 -8.42 9.75 26.69
CA ARG A 321 -9.32 10.65 27.41
C ARG A 321 -10.78 10.28 27.17
N ARG A 322 -11.55 10.13 28.27
CA ARG A 322 -13.00 9.81 28.21
C ARG A 322 -13.83 10.83 27.42
N ALA A 323 -13.39 12.09 27.40
CA ALA A 323 -14.05 13.17 26.66
C ALA A 323 -14.12 12.93 25.13
N MET A 324 -13.34 12.00 24.58
CA MET A 324 -13.37 11.64 23.15
C MET A 324 -14.55 10.73 22.76
N GLY A 325 -15.38 10.33 23.72
CA GLY A 325 -16.52 9.44 23.46
C GLY A 325 -16.13 7.99 23.13
N ASP A 326 -17.11 7.20 22.73
CA ASP A 326 -16.92 5.76 22.49
C ASP A 326 -16.20 5.46 21.18
N GLY A 327 -16.17 6.37 20.22
CA GLY A 327 -15.41 6.24 18.96
C GLY A 327 -13.92 5.98 19.17
N ARG A 328 -13.36 6.43 20.32
CA ARG A 328 -11.97 6.15 20.69
C ARG A 328 -11.65 4.66 20.81
N TYR A 329 -12.59 3.86 21.31
CA TYR A 329 -12.39 2.40 21.48
C TYR A 329 -12.25 1.71 20.12
N PHE A 330 -12.97 2.18 19.12
CA PHE A 330 -12.87 1.70 17.76
C PHE A 330 -11.46 1.92 17.19
N LEU A 331 -10.91 3.14 17.33
CA LEU A 331 -9.55 3.44 16.87
C LEU A 331 -8.49 2.72 17.69
N LEU A 332 -8.63 2.66 19.02
CA LEU A 332 -7.71 1.93 19.89
C LEU A 332 -7.66 0.44 19.51
N PHE A 333 -8.84 -0.18 19.32
CA PHE A 333 -8.89 -1.56 18.87
C PHE A 333 -8.19 -1.74 17.52
N TRP A 334 -8.45 -0.87 16.56
CA TRP A 334 -7.82 -0.93 15.23
C TRP A 334 -6.29 -0.80 15.33
N LEU A 335 -5.81 0.22 16.03
CA LEU A 335 -4.38 0.47 16.22
C LEU A 335 -3.69 -0.69 16.94
N PHE A 336 -4.28 -1.18 18.03
CA PHE A 336 -3.68 -2.29 18.79
C PHE A 336 -3.75 -3.61 18.03
N PHE A 337 -4.87 -3.94 17.42
CA PHE A 337 -5.03 -5.20 16.70
C PHE A 337 -4.00 -5.34 15.56
N TRP A 338 -4.00 -4.38 14.64
CA TRP A 338 -3.08 -4.40 13.51
C TRP A 338 -1.64 -4.08 13.93
N GLY A 339 -1.47 -3.11 14.81
CA GLY A 339 -0.15 -2.67 15.29
C GLY A 339 0.59 -3.79 16.01
N LEU A 340 -0.05 -4.48 16.95
CA LEU A 340 0.57 -5.60 17.67
C LEU A 340 0.84 -6.78 16.74
N THR A 341 -0.12 -7.15 15.91
CA THR A 341 0.05 -8.26 14.96
C THR A 341 1.29 -8.03 14.09
N PHE A 342 1.41 -6.87 13.45
CA PHE A 342 2.56 -6.58 12.58
C PHE A 342 3.86 -6.31 13.35
N THR A 343 3.78 -5.80 14.57
CA THR A 343 4.96 -5.61 15.41
C THR A 343 5.64 -6.95 15.75
N PHE A 344 4.86 -7.98 15.99
CA PHE A 344 5.38 -9.27 16.48
C PHE A 344 5.62 -10.32 15.39
N THR A 345 5.06 -10.19 14.18
CA THR A 345 5.41 -11.06 13.05
C THR A 345 6.90 -10.94 12.70
N GLY A 346 7.54 -12.06 12.32
CA GLY A 346 8.95 -12.09 11.97
C GLY A 346 9.24 -11.40 10.65
N GLY A 347 8.55 -11.75 9.57
CA GLY A 347 8.68 -11.08 8.28
C GLY A 347 7.79 -9.84 8.19
N LYS A 348 8.37 -8.68 7.84
CA LYS A 348 7.69 -7.38 7.75
C LYS A 348 7.93 -6.74 6.39
N PHE A 349 6.86 -6.16 5.82
CA PHE A 349 6.95 -5.26 4.69
C PHE A 349 6.30 -3.92 5.05
N THR A 350 6.81 -2.83 4.49
CA THR A 350 6.25 -1.49 4.76
C THR A 350 4.78 -1.40 4.33
N ARG A 351 4.40 -2.09 3.24
CA ARG A 351 3.03 -2.12 2.70
C ARG A 351 1.99 -2.73 3.67
N TYR A 352 2.39 -3.53 4.66
CA TYR A 352 1.45 -4.03 5.66
C TYR A 352 0.88 -2.92 6.54
N ALA A 353 1.61 -1.80 6.67
CA ALA A 353 1.10 -0.61 7.35
C ALA A 353 -0.15 -0.02 6.65
N THR A 354 -0.44 -0.37 5.37
CA THR A 354 -1.61 0.11 4.64
C THR A 354 -2.92 -0.12 5.42
N SER A 355 -3.04 -1.26 6.11
CA SER A 355 -4.21 -1.58 6.94
C SER A 355 -4.30 -0.75 8.24
N LEU A 356 -3.18 -0.20 8.71
CA LEU A 356 -3.12 0.73 9.84
C LEU A 356 -3.38 2.18 9.43
N MET A 357 -3.04 2.56 8.20
CA MET A 357 -3.05 3.95 7.74
C MET A 357 -4.36 4.69 8.01
N PRO A 358 -5.57 4.12 7.80
CA PRO A 358 -6.80 4.85 8.10
C PRO A 358 -6.91 5.25 9.58
N ALA A 359 -6.58 4.34 10.49
CA ALA A 359 -6.62 4.64 11.94
C ALA A 359 -5.53 5.63 12.35
N LEU A 360 -4.33 5.54 11.76
CA LEU A 360 -3.24 6.50 11.98
C LEU A 360 -3.66 7.90 11.53
N ILE A 361 -4.24 8.02 10.34
CA ILE A 361 -4.69 9.29 9.75
C ILE A 361 -5.83 9.91 10.55
N ILE A 362 -6.85 9.13 10.95
CA ILE A 362 -7.94 9.63 11.78
C ILE A 362 -7.41 10.08 13.15
N THR A 363 -6.47 9.36 13.72
CA THR A 363 -5.81 9.73 14.99
C THR A 363 -4.97 11.00 14.81
N ALA A 364 -4.25 11.15 13.70
CA ALA A 364 -3.52 12.37 13.38
C ALA A 364 -4.44 13.59 13.24
N ALA A 365 -5.57 13.41 12.52
CA ALA A 365 -6.59 14.44 12.38
C ALA A 365 -7.15 14.89 13.75
N LEU A 366 -7.35 13.95 14.69
CA LEU A 366 -7.79 14.25 16.04
C LEU A 366 -6.81 15.19 16.78
N GLY A 367 -5.52 14.89 16.69
CA GLY A 367 -4.48 15.73 17.29
C GLY A 367 -4.37 17.10 16.62
N ILE A 368 -4.42 17.15 15.28
CA ILE A 368 -4.40 18.42 14.53
C ILE A 368 -5.60 19.30 14.90
N GLN A 369 -6.81 18.72 14.93
CA GLN A 369 -8.02 19.45 15.32
C GLN A 369 -7.91 20.00 16.76
N PHE A 370 -7.42 19.17 17.68
CA PHE A 370 -7.24 19.60 19.07
C PHE A 370 -6.24 20.76 19.17
N ALA A 371 -5.07 20.65 18.52
CA ALA A 371 -4.04 21.69 18.49
C ALA A 371 -4.60 23.00 17.89
N ALA A 372 -5.32 22.88 16.75
CA ALA A 372 -5.96 24.01 16.08
C ALA A 372 -6.96 24.74 16.99
N ARG A 373 -7.85 23.99 17.65
CA ARG A 373 -8.83 24.57 18.57
C ARG A 373 -8.17 25.24 19.78
N LYS A 374 -7.10 24.62 20.32
CA LYS A 374 -6.36 25.23 21.44
C LYS A 374 -5.64 26.50 21.02
N PHE A 375 -4.97 26.48 19.87
CA PHE A 375 -4.32 27.68 19.32
C PHE A 375 -5.33 28.81 19.06
N GLY A 376 -6.49 28.50 18.44
CA GLY A 376 -7.55 29.46 18.22
C GLY A 376 -8.14 30.04 19.53
N GLN A 377 -8.23 29.20 20.60
CA GLN A 377 -8.66 29.70 21.92
C GLN A 377 -7.64 30.70 22.51
N VAL A 378 -6.33 30.43 22.37
CA VAL A 378 -5.25 31.31 22.81
C VAL A 378 -5.32 32.64 22.05
N CYS A 379 -5.38 32.60 20.71
CA CYS A 379 -5.45 33.78 19.87
C CYS A 379 -6.71 34.63 20.20
N ARG A 380 -7.86 33.98 20.41
CA ARG A 380 -9.10 34.70 20.83
C ARG A 380 -8.95 35.42 22.15
N ARG A 381 -8.19 34.86 23.11
CA ARG A 381 -7.93 35.48 24.40
C ARG A 381 -6.99 36.69 24.27
N ILE A 382 -5.90 36.52 23.48
CA ILE A 382 -4.90 37.58 23.30
C ILE A 382 -5.49 38.79 22.56
N PHE A 383 -6.21 38.52 21.46
CA PHE A 383 -6.75 39.59 20.59
C PHE A 383 -8.18 40.01 20.95
N ALA A 384 -8.78 39.44 21.98
CA ALA A 384 -10.15 39.67 22.42
C ALA A 384 -11.21 39.62 21.28
N SER A 385 -10.95 38.82 20.22
CA SER A 385 -11.76 38.74 19.00
C SER A 385 -12.15 37.31 18.68
N GLY A 386 -13.44 37.03 18.57
CA GLY A 386 -14.00 35.73 18.21
C GLY A 386 -13.57 35.26 16.81
N PRO A 387 -13.67 36.10 15.77
CA PRO A 387 -13.22 35.75 14.41
C PRO A 387 -11.76 35.37 14.32
N VAL A 388 -10.86 36.07 15.03
CA VAL A 388 -9.42 35.75 15.06
C VAL A 388 -9.16 34.31 15.53
N GLY A 389 -9.88 33.85 16.55
CA GLY A 389 -9.75 32.47 17.03
C GLY A 389 -10.18 31.43 15.99
N VAL A 390 -11.20 31.69 15.19
CA VAL A 390 -11.66 30.81 14.10
C VAL A 390 -10.63 30.77 12.98
N TYR A 391 -10.13 31.92 12.53
CA TYR A 391 -9.12 32.00 11.49
C TYR A 391 -7.78 31.34 11.92
N ALA A 392 -7.38 31.54 13.17
CA ALA A 392 -6.20 30.89 13.71
C ALA A 392 -6.32 29.35 13.73
N SER A 393 -7.50 28.83 14.11
CA SER A 393 -7.76 27.39 14.04
C SER A 393 -7.75 26.87 12.61
N ALA A 394 -8.39 27.57 11.69
CA ALA A 394 -8.41 27.23 10.27
C ALA A 394 -6.99 27.25 9.68
N ALA A 395 -6.15 28.22 10.04
CA ALA A 395 -4.77 28.33 9.58
C ALA A 395 -3.94 27.11 10.00
N VAL A 396 -4.05 26.63 11.24
CA VAL A 396 -3.33 25.42 11.70
C VAL A 396 -3.73 24.18 10.90
N VAL A 397 -5.04 23.98 10.68
CA VAL A 397 -5.54 22.85 9.85
C VAL A 397 -5.05 22.98 8.42
N SER A 398 -5.15 24.17 7.82
CA SER A 398 -4.70 24.43 6.44
C SER A 398 -3.20 24.18 6.29
N LEU A 399 -2.37 24.64 7.21
CA LEU A 399 -0.93 24.42 7.21
C LEU A 399 -0.58 22.92 7.28
N ALA A 400 -1.29 22.15 8.11
CA ALA A 400 -1.09 20.72 8.18
C ALA A 400 -1.43 20.01 6.86
N ILE A 401 -2.56 20.39 6.23
CA ILE A 401 -2.98 19.84 4.93
C ILE A 401 -2.02 20.25 3.81
N ILE A 402 -1.65 21.53 3.74
CA ILE A 402 -0.71 22.05 2.73
C ILE A 402 0.67 21.41 2.87
N SER A 403 1.17 21.23 4.09
CA SER A 403 2.43 20.54 4.33
C SER A 403 2.39 19.08 3.86
N THR A 404 1.27 18.38 4.09
CA THR A 404 1.07 17.01 3.60
C THR A 404 0.99 16.96 2.07
N LEU A 405 0.26 17.89 1.47
CA LEU A 405 0.18 18.07 0.01
C LEU A 405 1.56 18.35 -0.59
N TRP A 406 2.33 19.25 0.01
CA TRP A 406 3.69 19.57 -0.42
C TRP A 406 4.63 18.36 -0.33
N SER A 407 4.51 17.56 0.74
CA SER A 407 5.27 16.31 0.88
C SER A 407 5.02 15.35 -0.29
N SER A 408 3.77 15.25 -0.73
CA SER A 408 3.43 14.42 -1.90
C SER A 408 3.87 15.05 -3.21
N ALA A 409 3.69 16.36 -3.39
CA ALA A 409 4.12 17.05 -4.60
C ALA A 409 5.65 16.96 -4.81
N SER A 410 6.42 17.09 -3.73
CA SER A 410 7.88 16.98 -3.78
C SER A 410 8.39 15.54 -4.02
N ALA A 411 7.61 14.53 -3.66
CA ALA A 411 7.95 13.12 -3.85
C ALA A 411 7.50 12.55 -5.20
N ALA A 412 6.61 13.26 -5.91
CA ALA A 412 6.06 12.77 -7.18
C ALA A 412 7.13 12.65 -8.28
N PRO A 413 7.10 11.58 -9.09
CA PRO A 413 6.20 10.43 -9.06
C PRO A 413 6.67 9.26 -8.16
N HIS A 414 7.82 9.39 -7.47
CA HIS A 414 8.52 8.34 -6.73
C HIS A 414 8.17 8.35 -5.23
N PHE A 415 6.87 8.25 -4.91
CA PHE A 415 6.34 8.42 -3.54
C PHE A 415 6.94 7.45 -2.52
N ARG A 416 7.39 6.25 -2.94
CA ARG A 416 8.06 5.29 -2.05
C ARG A 416 9.38 5.78 -1.51
N LEU A 417 10.06 6.67 -2.26
CA LEU A 417 11.34 7.27 -1.88
C LEU A 417 11.19 8.51 -0.98
N TYR A 418 9.94 8.92 -0.67
CA TYR A 418 9.71 10.04 0.26
C TYR A 418 10.29 9.74 1.64
N ILE A 419 11.10 10.66 2.14
CA ILE A 419 11.60 10.69 3.53
C ILE A 419 11.34 12.10 4.05
N ASN A 420 10.76 12.21 5.25
CA ASN A 420 10.57 13.51 5.90
C ASN A 420 11.91 14.05 6.45
N SER A 421 11.93 15.32 6.91
CA SER A 421 13.15 15.93 7.41
C SER A 421 13.69 15.29 8.71
N LEU A 422 12.84 14.67 9.53
CA LEU A 422 13.28 13.90 10.71
C LEU A 422 14.07 12.65 10.30
N GLY A 423 13.71 12.02 9.18
CA GLY A 423 14.44 10.90 8.58
C GLY A 423 15.64 11.33 7.72
N GLY A 424 15.96 12.63 7.65
CA GLY A 424 17.08 13.15 6.85
C GLY A 424 16.72 13.54 5.41
N GLY A 425 15.43 13.56 5.06
CA GLY A 425 14.94 14.03 3.76
C GLY A 425 15.40 13.15 2.59
N GLN A 426 15.34 13.70 1.39
CA GLN A 426 15.64 12.98 0.13
C GLN A 426 17.05 12.36 0.09
N ALA A 427 18.01 12.92 0.81
CA ALA A 427 19.39 12.38 0.88
C ALA A 427 19.44 10.97 1.52
N ARG A 428 18.42 10.58 2.26
CA ARG A 428 18.29 9.25 2.89
C ARG A 428 17.31 8.33 2.18
N ALA A 429 16.80 8.72 1.02
CA ALA A 429 15.94 7.84 0.21
C ALA A 429 16.67 6.54 -0.15
N GLY A 430 16.01 5.41 -0.04
CA GLY A 430 16.60 4.09 -0.26
C GLY A 430 17.48 3.56 0.89
N ALA A 431 17.57 4.26 2.04
CA ALA A 431 18.45 3.87 3.14
C ALA A 431 17.74 3.09 4.26
N TYR A 432 16.44 3.23 4.39
CA TYR A 432 15.69 2.64 5.51
C TYR A 432 15.09 1.28 5.17
N PHE A 433 14.45 1.17 4.02
CA PHE A 433 13.69 -0.01 3.56
C PHE A 433 13.96 -0.24 2.07
N PRO A 434 15.22 -0.48 1.65
CA PRO A 434 15.58 -0.42 0.24
C PRO A 434 14.75 -1.37 -0.65
N GLN A 435 14.40 -2.56 -0.19
CA GLN A 435 13.55 -3.49 -0.93
C GLN A 435 12.16 -2.89 -1.24
N ASP A 436 11.49 -2.31 -0.24
CA ASP A 436 10.16 -1.71 -0.41
C ASP A 436 10.23 -0.32 -1.05
N GLU A 437 11.32 0.44 -0.82
CA GLU A 437 11.50 1.78 -1.35
C GLU A 437 11.74 1.76 -2.86
N PHE A 438 12.59 0.87 -3.36
CA PHE A 438 12.83 0.72 -4.79
C PHE A 438 11.81 -0.18 -5.47
N TYR A 439 11.42 -1.29 -4.83
CA TYR A 439 10.39 -2.23 -5.31
C TYR A 439 10.58 -2.62 -6.78
N ASP A 440 11.84 -2.93 -7.17
CA ASP A 440 12.30 -3.30 -8.50
C ASP A 440 12.10 -2.25 -9.62
N ALA A 441 11.74 -1.02 -9.27
CA ALA A 441 11.45 0.05 -10.23
C ALA A 441 12.60 0.33 -11.23
N TYR A 442 13.84 -0.03 -10.87
CA TYR A 442 15.04 0.12 -11.68
C TYR A 442 15.13 -0.85 -12.85
N MET A 443 14.43 -2.02 -12.81
CA MET A 443 14.69 -3.14 -13.72
C MET A 443 14.44 -2.79 -15.18
N GLN A 444 13.42 -2.01 -15.47
CA GLN A 444 13.11 -1.57 -16.83
C GLN A 444 14.29 -0.80 -17.45
N ASP A 445 14.84 0.17 -16.72
CA ASP A 445 15.94 1.00 -17.21
C ASP A 445 17.26 0.23 -17.21
N ALA A 446 17.48 -0.66 -16.23
CA ALA A 446 18.63 -1.55 -16.21
C ALA A 446 18.69 -2.46 -17.44
N MET A 447 17.58 -3.08 -17.79
CA MET A 447 17.53 -3.97 -18.94
C MET A 447 17.61 -3.21 -20.27
N LYS A 448 17.11 -1.97 -20.34
CA LYS A 448 17.28 -1.10 -21.50
C LYS A 448 18.76 -0.76 -21.72
N GLU A 449 19.49 -0.44 -20.65
CA GLU A 449 20.93 -0.14 -20.72
C GLU A 449 21.73 -1.38 -21.11
N ILE A 450 21.46 -2.53 -20.49
CA ILE A 450 22.10 -3.81 -20.84
C ILE A 450 21.82 -4.18 -22.29
N ALA A 451 20.57 -4.04 -22.75
CA ALA A 451 20.18 -4.36 -24.13
C ALA A 451 20.98 -3.59 -25.19
N ALA A 452 21.36 -2.34 -24.86
CA ALA A 452 22.15 -1.48 -25.76
C ALA A 452 23.63 -1.90 -25.86
N HIS A 453 24.17 -2.57 -24.83
CA HIS A 453 25.61 -2.88 -24.72
C HIS A 453 25.93 -4.38 -24.80
N ALA A 454 24.95 -5.24 -24.55
CA ALA A 454 25.19 -6.68 -24.46
C ALA A 454 25.45 -7.32 -25.84
N ARG A 455 26.47 -8.19 -25.91
CA ARG A 455 26.67 -9.07 -27.07
C ARG A 455 25.50 -10.05 -27.23
N PRO A 456 25.28 -10.59 -28.42
CA PRO A 456 24.26 -11.65 -28.59
C PRO A 456 24.51 -12.85 -27.68
N GLY A 457 23.46 -13.33 -27.02
CA GLY A 457 23.53 -14.48 -26.13
C GLY A 457 24.25 -14.23 -24.80
N ALA A 458 24.47 -12.97 -24.40
CA ALA A 458 25.10 -12.65 -23.11
C ALA A 458 24.23 -13.09 -21.93
N HIS A 459 24.89 -13.53 -20.85
CA HIS A 459 24.19 -13.80 -19.57
C HIS A 459 23.99 -12.51 -18.78
N VAL A 460 22.83 -12.42 -18.14
CA VAL A 460 22.48 -11.32 -17.24
C VAL A 460 22.09 -11.90 -15.89
N LEU A 461 22.95 -11.70 -14.90
CA LEU A 461 22.69 -12.13 -13.54
C LEU A 461 21.83 -11.11 -12.82
N SER A 462 20.73 -11.56 -12.25
CA SER A 462 19.83 -10.77 -11.43
C SER A 462 19.18 -11.65 -10.38
N GLU A 463 18.88 -11.09 -9.20
CA GLU A 463 18.07 -11.78 -8.18
C GLU A 463 16.61 -11.99 -8.61
N ILE A 464 16.22 -11.39 -9.73
CA ILE A 464 14.86 -11.48 -10.29
C ILE A 464 14.94 -11.78 -11.79
N PRO A 465 15.44 -12.98 -12.17
CA PRO A 465 15.72 -13.32 -13.57
C PRO A 465 14.47 -13.28 -14.45
N LEU A 466 13.29 -13.66 -13.94
CA LEU A 466 12.04 -13.59 -14.69
C LEU A 466 11.63 -12.15 -15.06
N LEU A 467 11.87 -11.20 -14.17
CA LEU A 467 11.58 -9.78 -14.45
C LEU A 467 12.62 -9.19 -15.42
N ALA A 468 13.88 -9.58 -15.27
CA ALA A 468 14.95 -9.21 -16.21
C ALA A 468 14.64 -9.73 -17.62
N ASP A 469 14.27 -11.01 -17.78
CA ASP A 469 13.86 -11.63 -19.05
C ASP A 469 12.65 -10.92 -19.68
N TYR A 470 11.64 -10.57 -18.86
CA TYR A 470 10.48 -9.82 -19.34
C TYR A 470 10.90 -8.48 -19.97
N TYR A 471 11.78 -7.71 -19.34
CA TYR A 471 12.24 -6.43 -19.88
C TYR A 471 13.28 -6.58 -20.99
N ALA A 472 14.11 -7.65 -20.99
CA ALA A 472 14.98 -7.98 -22.12
C ALA A 472 14.17 -8.18 -23.40
N ARG A 473 13.13 -9.00 -23.35
CA ARG A 473 12.21 -9.23 -24.49
C ARG A 473 11.52 -7.94 -24.95
N ARG A 474 11.10 -7.10 -24.02
CA ARG A 474 10.51 -5.78 -24.38
C ARG A 474 11.51 -4.82 -25.00
N ALA A 475 12.79 -4.95 -24.70
CA ALA A 475 13.88 -4.22 -25.36
C ALA A 475 14.33 -4.87 -26.69
N GLY A 476 13.63 -5.91 -27.17
CA GLY A 476 13.95 -6.61 -28.42
C GLY A 476 15.10 -7.61 -28.30
N ARG A 477 15.52 -7.96 -27.07
CA ARG A 477 16.67 -8.83 -26.80
C ARG A 477 16.23 -10.15 -26.15
N SER A 478 15.48 -10.94 -26.90
CA SER A 478 15.07 -12.30 -26.48
C SER A 478 16.21 -13.32 -26.51
N ASP A 479 17.37 -12.93 -27.00
CA ASP A 479 18.60 -13.73 -27.04
C ASP A 479 19.37 -13.70 -25.71
N LEU A 480 19.10 -12.74 -24.80
CA LEU A 480 19.77 -12.63 -23.51
C LEU A 480 19.33 -13.77 -22.57
N ILE A 481 20.28 -14.30 -21.81
CA ILE A 481 20.05 -15.41 -20.88
C ILE A 481 20.03 -14.85 -19.45
N CYS A 482 18.82 -14.59 -18.92
CA CYS A 482 18.67 -14.06 -17.57
C CYS A 482 18.70 -15.19 -16.53
N VAL A 483 19.63 -15.12 -15.57
CA VAL A 483 19.88 -16.15 -14.57
C VAL A 483 19.94 -15.56 -13.15
N GLU A 484 19.68 -16.41 -12.15
CA GLU A 484 19.71 -16.00 -10.75
C GLU A 484 21.13 -15.86 -10.23
N VAL A 485 21.42 -14.78 -9.50
CA VAL A 485 22.76 -14.50 -8.92
C VAL A 485 23.20 -15.60 -7.95
N SER A 486 22.27 -16.18 -7.20
CA SER A 486 22.53 -17.24 -6.22
C SER A 486 22.68 -18.64 -6.82
N ASP A 487 22.49 -18.82 -8.14
CA ASP A 487 22.68 -20.13 -8.80
C ASP A 487 24.15 -20.40 -9.12
N HIS A 488 24.79 -21.21 -8.27
CA HIS A 488 26.20 -21.57 -8.43
C HIS A 488 26.50 -22.32 -9.74
N LEU A 489 25.56 -23.05 -10.33
CA LEU A 489 25.75 -23.74 -11.60
C LEU A 489 25.81 -22.74 -12.76
N GLU A 490 25.01 -21.73 -12.72
CA GLU A 490 25.03 -20.66 -13.72
C GLU A 490 26.29 -19.77 -13.59
N LEU A 491 26.76 -19.50 -12.34
CA LEU A 491 28.01 -18.77 -12.12
C LEU A 491 29.24 -19.43 -12.82
N ALA A 492 29.24 -20.75 -12.98
CA ALA A 492 30.32 -21.44 -13.66
C ALA A 492 30.34 -21.20 -15.18
N LYS A 493 29.19 -20.90 -15.79
CA LYS A 493 29.03 -20.69 -17.24
C LYS A 493 29.37 -19.26 -17.69
N LEU A 494 29.50 -18.32 -16.75
CA LEU A 494 29.76 -16.92 -17.06
C LEU A 494 31.07 -16.70 -17.77
N SER A 495 31.10 -15.74 -18.65
CA SER A 495 32.25 -15.33 -19.45
C SER A 495 32.44 -13.79 -19.38
N PRO A 496 33.63 -13.29 -19.78
CA PRO A 496 33.81 -11.84 -19.93
C PRO A 496 32.72 -11.23 -20.82
N GLU A 497 32.33 -9.98 -20.53
CA GLU A 497 31.25 -9.23 -21.19
C GLU A 497 29.83 -9.71 -20.86
N ASP A 498 29.64 -10.66 -19.93
CA ASP A 498 28.35 -10.90 -19.31
C ASP A 498 28.04 -9.81 -18.26
N PHE A 499 26.79 -9.72 -17.81
CA PHE A 499 26.33 -8.63 -16.97
C PHE A 499 25.87 -9.13 -15.59
N LEU A 500 26.02 -8.27 -14.58
CA LEU A 500 25.41 -8.48 -13.26
C LEU A 500 24.69 -7.20 -12.82
N VAL A 501 23.45 -7.35 -12.36
CA VAL A 501 22.63 -6.29 -11.77
C VAL A 501 22.68 -6.41 -10.26
N ASP A 502 23.43 -5.54 -9.61
CA ASP A 502 23.53 -5.42 -8.16
C ASP A 502 22.56 -4.36 -7.65
N ALA A 503 21.39 -4.80 -7.22
CA ALA A 503 20.29 -3.91 -6.89
C ALA A 503 20.15 -3.70 -5.37
N ARG A 504 19.89 -2.46 -4.97
CA ARG A 504 19.58 -2.13 -3.59
C ARG A 504 18.29 -2.81 -3.14
N GLY A 505 18.33 -3.41 -1.94
CA GLY A 505 17.22 -4.19 -1.40
C GLY A 505 17.12 -5.63 -1.95
N ARG A 506 18.09 -6.04 -2.78
CA ARG A 506 18.22 -7.42 -3.29
C ARG A 506 19.51 -8.10 -2.81
N THR A 507 20.06 -7.61 -1.69
CA THR A 507 21.13 -8.29 -0.95
C THR A 507 20.49 -9.20 0.09
N TYR A 508 20.93 -10.47 0.11
CA TYR A 508 20.42 -11.53 0.99
C TYR A 508 21.56 -12.26 1.68
N PHE A 509 21.30 -13.07 2.69
CA PHE A 509 22.35 -13.88 3.33
C PHE A 509 23.05 -14.80 2.33
N SER A 510 22.30 -15.34 1.36
CA SER A 510 22.83 -16.24 0.32
C SER A 510 23.80 -15.57 -0.65
N ASN A 511 23.63 -14.27 -0.96
CA ASN A 511 24.45 -13.57 -1.96
C ASN A 511 25.37 -12.50 -1.38
N GLN A 512 25.20 -12.10 -0.11
CA GLN A 512 25.91 -10.96 0.50
C GLN A 512 27.43 -11.05 0.36
N ALA A 513 28.01 -12.21 0.70
CA ALA A 513 29.47 -12.36 0.68
C ALA A 513 30.03 -12.24 -0.75
N MET A 514 29.32 -12.76 -1.74
CA MET A 514 29.70 -12.69 -3.14
C MET A 514 29.61 -11.26 -3.69
N LEU A 515 28.50 -10.57 -3.44
CA LEU A 515 28.32 -9.18 -3.85
C LEU A 515 29.33 -8.24 -3.17
N MET A 516 29.68 -8.48 -1.89
CA MET A 516 30.73 -7.72 -1.20
C MET A 516 32.09 -7.88 -1.87
N ARG A 517 32.48 -9.10 -2.26
CA ARG A 517 33.75 -9.32 -3.00
C ARG A 517 33.74 -8.60 -4.35
N LEU A 518 32.63 -8.67 -5.09
CA LEU A 518 32.48 -7.99 -6.37
C LEU A 518 32.64 -6.46 -6.21
N ARG A 519 31.94 -5.85 -5.27
CA ARG A 519 32.00 -4.41 -4.99
C ARG A 519 33.41 -3.94 -4.58
N GLN A 520 34.22 -4.80 -3.98
CA GLN A 520 35.62 -4.52 -3.62
C GLN A 520 36.57 -4.68 -4.80
N ALA A 521 36.30 -5.64 -5.68
CA ALA A 521 37.19 -6.02 -6.78
C ALA A 521 36.96 -5.19 -8.05
N SER A 522 35.75 -4.73 -8.30
CA SER A 522 35.35 -4.08 -9.55
C SER A 522 34.46 -2.85 -9.31
N LYS A 523 34.50 -1.92 -10.26
CA LYS A 523 33.59 -0.78 -10.30
C LYS A 523 32.42 -1.06 -11.23
N PRO A 524 31.21 -0.57 -10.92
CA PRO A 524 30.09 -0.69 -11.85
C PRO A 524 30.36 0.08 -13.15
N ALA A 525 29.91 -0.48 -14.28
CA ALA A 525 29.95 0.20 -15.57
C ALA A 525 28.86 1.27 -15.66
N PHE A 526 27.68 1.00 -15.09
CA PHE A 526 26.56 1.92 -15.07
C PHE A 526 25.87 1.91 -13.71
N THR A 527 25.30 3.06 -13.31
CA THR A 527 24.42 3.14 -12.13
C THR A 527 23.04 3.60 -12.58
N ILE A 528 22.04 2.80 -12.29
CA ILE A 528 20.63 3.09 -12.59
C ILE A 528 20.02 3.78 -11.37
N SER A 529 19.31 4.88 -11.61
CA SER A 529 18.63 5.66 -10.55
C SER A 529 17.12 5.61 -10.71
N VAL A 530 16.42 5.61 -9.59
CA VAL A 530 14.98 5.87 -9.53
C VAL A 530 14.78 7.30 -9.05
N GLY A 531 14.32 8.19 -9.93
CA GLY A 531 14.40 9.61 -9.70
C GLY A 531 15.86 10.07 -9.56
N ALA A 532 16.19 10.71 -8.46
CA ALA A 532 17.56 11.14 -8.16
C ALA A 532 18.34 10.14 -7.27
N THR A 533 17.75 8.97 -6.94
CA THR A 533 18.34 8.04 -5.98
C THR A 533 18.93 6.82 -6.70
N PRO A 534 20.25 6.53 -6.57
CA PRO A 534 20.86 5.31 -7.10
C PRO A 534 20.15 4.06 -6.58
N ALA A 535 19.75 3.17 -7.48
CA ALA A 535 18.92 2.00 -7.18
C ALA A 535 19.58 0.67 -7.53
N ALA A 536 20.37 0.63 -8.61
CA ALA A 536 21.11 -0.56 -9.01
C ALA A 536 22.41 -0.19 -9.71
N ASP A 537 23.45 -0.99 -9.47
CA ASP A 537 24.73 -0.94 -10.16
C ASP A 537 24.83 -2.09 -11.16
N ILE A 538 25.22 -1.78 -12.40
CA ILE A 538 25.40 -2.76 -13.47
C ILE A 538 26.89 -2.97 -13.68
N TYR A 539 27.33 -4.20 -13.53
CA TYR A 539 28.71 -4.63 -13.80
C TYR A 539 28.77 -5.34 -15.15
N ILE A 540 29.73 -4.95 -15.98
CA ILE A 540 30.19 -5.75 -17.13
C ILE A 540 31.30 -6.63 -16.60
N LEU A 541 31.13 -7.94 -16.68
CA LEU A 541 32.03 -8.89 -16.05
C LEU A 541 33.33 -9.02 -16.87
N ASP A 542 34.45 -8.98 -16.17
CA ASP A 542 35.79 -9.24 -16.66
C ASP A 542 36.46 -10.37 -15.86
N GLY A 543 37.73 -10.63 -16.11
CA GLY A 543 38.45 -11.70 -15.38
C GLY A 543 38.52 -11.47 -13.88
N VAL A 544 38.59 -10.20 -13.43
CA VAL A 544 38.69 -9.83 -12.00
C VAL A 544 37.33 -10.01 -11.32
N SER A 545 36.27 -9.50 -11.91
CA SER A 545 34.90 -9.63 -11.38
C SER A 545 34.44 -11.09 -11.36
N LEU A 546 34.77 -11.89 -12.40
CA LEU A 546 34.47 -13.32 -12.44
C LEU A 546 35.21 -14.09 -11.33
N ALA A 547 36.50 -13.76 -11.07
CA ALA A 547 37.25 -14.36 -9.98
C ALA A 547 36.63 -14.02 -8.61
N ALA A 548 36.25 -12.77 -8.40
CA ALA A 548 35.58 -12.32 -7.18
C ALA A 548 34.23 -13.02 -6.95
N LEU A 549 33.42 -13.18 -7.99
CA LEU A 549 32.14 -13.89 -7.92
C LEU A 549 32.33 -15.39 -7.58
N ARG A 550 33.37 -16.03 -8.15
CA ARG A 550 33.69 -17.45 -7.93
C ARG A 550 34.47 -17.72 -6.63
N GLY A 551 34.82 -16.66 -5.88
CA GLY A 551 35.56 -16.78 -4.61
C GLY A 551 37.01 -17.22 -4.78
N LYS A 552 37.62 -16.84 -5.90
CA LYS A 552 39.03 -17.17 -6.23
C LYS A 552 39.93 -15.96 -6.06
#